data_b9a8b667efc90a8bb3a0e2485f2fed4a
#
_entry.id   b9a8b667efc90a8bb3a0e2485f2fed4a
#
_cell.length_a   1.000
_cell.length_b   1.000
_cell.length_c   1.000
_cell.angle_alpha   90.00
_cell.angle_beta   90.00
_cell.angle_gamma   90.00
#
_symmetry.space_group_name_H-M   'P 1'
#
loop_
_entity.id
_entity.type
_entity.pdbx_description
1 polymer ?
#
loop_
_entity_poly.entity_id
_entity_poly.type
_entity_poly.pdbx_seq_one_letter_code
_entity_poly.pdbx_strand_id
1 'polypeptide(L)'
;DSYVRPHRHVQSHKWEFFMVVEGELDILFFSDDGDVENRVTLTARGETSGIEIPPNTWHATVCHSPVVFMEVKQGPYEVTDDKGFASWSPEEGNDQVPNFLASLKKAAVGDSVAF
;
A
#
# COMPACT_ATOMS: atom_id res chain seq x y z
N ASP A 1 -12.54 7.10 -5.92
CA ASP A 1 -11.56 6.51 -5.03
C ASP A 1 -10.18 6.51 -5.66
N SER A 2 -9.18 6.91 -4.88
CA SER A 2 -7.80 6.89 -5.33
C SER A 2 -7.25 5.46 -5.30
N TYR A 3 -6.53 5.11 -6.34
CA TYR A 3 -5.86 3.83 -6.44
C TYR A 3 -4.37 4.04 -6.65
N VAL A 4 -3.57 3.48 -5.75
CA VAL A 4 -2.14 3.37 -5.94
C VAL A 4 -1.82 1.89 -6.09
N ARG A 5 -1.28 1.52 -7.24
CA ARG A 5 -0.96 0.12 -7.54
C ARG A 5 -0.04 -0.48 -6.49
N PRO A 6 -0.31 -1.69 -6.01
CA PRO A 6 0.61 -2.39 -5.10
C PRO A 6 2.04 -2.40 -5.66
N HIS A 7 3.00 -2.05 -4.83
CA HIS A 7 4.38 -1.86 -5.27
C HIS A 7 5.36 -2.10 -4.13
N ARG A 8 6.63 -2.11 -4.48
CA ARG A 8 7.76 -2.12 -3.54
C ARG A 8 8.86 -1.23 -4.10
N HIS A 9 9.70 -0.74 -3.21
CA HIS A 9 10.92 -0.02 -3.58
C HIS A 9 12.08 -0.99 -3.51
N VAL A 10 12.69 -1.28 -4.66
CA VAL A 10 13.69 -2.35 -4.77
C VAL A 10 15.09 -1.97 -4.29
N GLN A 11 15.41 -0.67 -4.22
CA GLN A 11 16.68 -0.22 -3.70
C GLN A 11 16.78 -0.47 -2.21
N SER A 12 17.88 -1.01 -1.74
CA SER A 12 18.06 -1.42 -0.34
C SER A 12 18.01 -0.27 0.68
N HIS A 13 18.16 0.97 0.23
CA HIS A 13 18.11 2.14 1.10
C HIS A 13 16.75 2.85 1.06
N LYS A 14 15.81 2.41 0.24
CA LYS A 14 14.51 3.07 0.08
C LYS A 14 13.50 2.53 1.09
N TRP A 15 13.21 3.34 2.09
CA TRP A 15 12.16 3.07 3.06
C TRP A 15 11.10 4.16 3.00
N GLU A 16 9.92 3.86 3.52
CA GLU A 16 8.81 4.81 3.61
C GLU A 16 8.28 4.86 5.05
N PHE A 17 7.76 6.01 5.42
CA PHE A 17 7.04 6.17 6.68
C PHE A 17 5.71 6.84 6.40
N PHE A 18 4.62 6.24 6.88
CA PHE A 18 3.27 6.80 6.79
C PHE A 18 2.79 7.21 8.17
N MET A 19 2.17 8.39 8.27
CA MET A 19 1.51 8.83 9.48
C MET A 19 0.14 9.41 9.14
N VAL A 20 -0.92 8.90 9.78
CA VAL A 20 -2.28 9.39 9.59
C VAL A 20 -2.53 10.60 10.46
N VAL A 21 -2.98 11.68 9.86
CA VAL A 21 -3.27 12.96 10.52
C VAL A 21 -4.76 13.07 10.81
N GLU A 22 -5.62 12.62 9.90
CA GLU A 22 -7.07 12.56 10.08
C GLU A 22 -7.61 11.28 9.45
N GLY A 23 -8.57 10.64 10.11
CA GLY A 23 -9.24 9.44 9.63
C GLY A 23 -8.46 8.17 9.89
N GLU A 24 -8.68 7.19 9.03
CA GLU A 24 -8.04 5.88 9.11
C GLU A 24 -7.51 5.46 7.75
N LEU A 25 -6.38 4.77 7.74
CA LEU A 25 -5.75 4.23 6.55
C LEU A 25 -5.33 2.80 6.83
N ASP A 26 -5.72 1.87 5.96
CA ASP A 26 -5.23 0.50 6.05
C ASP A 26 -4.04 0.33 5.12
N ILE A 27 -3.02 -0.34 5.61
CA ILE A 27 -1.88 -0.74 4.81
C ILE A 27 -1.86 -2.27 4.77
N LEU A 28 -1.83 -2.81 3.56
CA LEU A 28 -1.75 -4.25 3.33
C LEU A 28 -0.34 -4.60 2.88
N PHE A 29 0.17 -5.71 3.41
CA PHE A 29 1.45 -6.27 3.03
C PHE A 29 1.22 -7.61 2.35
N PHE A 30 1.99 -7.91 1.31
CA PHE A 30 1.75 -9.07 0.45
C PHE A 30 3.00 -9.92 0.26
N SER A 31 2.76 -11.20 -0.04
CA SER A 31 3.77 -12.09 -0.60
C SER A 31 4.05 -11.71 -2.06
N ASP A 32 5.06 -12.34 -2.65
CA ASP A 32 5.38 -12.15 -4.07
C ASP A 32 4.21 -12.53 -4.99
N ASP A 33 3.33 -13.41 -4.55
CA ASP A 33 2.21 -13.94 -5.33
C ASP A 33 0.89 -13.18 -5.11
N GLY A 34 0.87 -12.18 -4.23
CA GLY A 34 -0.33 -11.39 -3.95
C GLY A 34 -1.19 -11.94 -2.83
N ASP A 35 -0.64 -12.77 -1.96
CA ASP A 35 -1.33 -13.21 -0.74
C ASP A 35 -1.14 -12.16 0.35
N VAL A 36 -2.20 -11.81 1.06
CA VAL A 36 -2.14 -10.85 2.16
C VAL A 36 -1.44 -11.48 3.35
N GLU A 37 -0.28 -10.95 3.70
CA GLU A 37 0.50 -11.41 4.86
C GLU A 37 0.20 -10.62 6.12
N ASN A 38 -0.14 -9.35 5.98
CA ASN A 38 -0.49 -8.52 7.11
C ASN A 38 -1.39 -7.37 6.66
N ARG A 39 -2.21 -6.88 7.58
CA ARG A 39 -3.05 -5.71 7.39
C ARG A 39 -2.99 -4.86 8.64
N VAL A 40 -2.56 -3.61 8.51
CA VAL A 40 -2.40 -2.69 9.63
C VAL A 40 -3.31 -1.48 9.42
N THR A 41 -4.11 -1.15 10.42
CA THR A 41 -4.95 0.05 10.40
C THR A 41 -4.23 1.16 11.18
N LEU A 42 -3.99 2.27 10.48
CA LEU A 42 -3.46 3.48 11.10
C LEU A 42 -4.61 4.43 11.38
N THR A 43 -4.72 4.87 12.64
CA THR A 43 -5.79 5.76 13.09
C THR A 43 -5.18 7.03 13.66
N ALA A 44 -5.71 8.18 13.22
CA ALA A 44 -5.26 9.47 13.74
C ALA A 44 -5.38 9.50 15.26
N ARG A 45 -4.28 9.81 15.95
CA ARG A 45 -4.22 9.89 17.42
C ARG A 45 -4.62 8.60 18.14
N GLY A 46 -4.62 7.47 17.44
CA GLY A 46 -4.88 6.16 18.01
C GLY A 46 -3.60 5.48 18.52
N GLU A 47 -3.72 4.21 18.90
CA GLU A 47 -2.57 3.43 19.37
C GLU A 47 -1.51 3.27 18.29
N THR A 48 -1.94 3.13 17.04
CA THR A 48 -1.04 3.03 15.90
C THR A 48 -1.44 4.10 14.89
N SER A 49 -0.67 5.17 14.82
CA SER A 49 -0.93 6.28 13.88
C SER A 49 0.09 6.33 12.75
N GLY A 50 1.20 5.63 12.86
CA GLY A 50 2.25 5.63 11.85
C GLY A 50 2.93 4.27 11.73
N ILE A 51 3.58 4.05 10.59
CA ILE A 51 4.32 2.82 10.32
C ILE A 51 5.47 3.09 9.35
N GLU A 52 6.60 2.44 9.61
CA GLU A 52 7.71 2.42 8.67
C GLU A 52 7.60 1.16 7.79
N ILE A 53 7.76 1.36 6.48
CA ILE A 53 7.75 0.27 5.51
C ILE A 53 9.19 0.07 5.02
N PRO A 54 9.79 -1.09 5.30
CA PRO A 54 11.16 -1.38 4.84
C PRO A 54 11.25 -1.44 3.31
N PRO A 55 12.45 -1.29 2.75
CA PRO A 55 12.65 -1.54 1.33
C PRO A 55 12.22 -2.94 0.92
N ASN A 56 11.92 -3.09 -0.36
CA ASN A 56 11.61 -4.39 -0.98
C ASN A 56 10.41 -5.12 -0.36
N THR A 57 9.42 -4.36 0.15
CA THR A 57 8.23 -4.88 0.80
C THR A 57 7.00 -4.55 -0.03
N TRP A 58 6.31 -5.58 -0.53
CA TRP A 58 5.06 -5.39 -1.27
C TRP A 58 4.00 -4.80 -0.36
N HIS A 59 3.42 -3.67 -0.76
CA HIS A 59 2.38 -3.02 0.04
C HIS A 59 1.40 -2.23 -0.82
N ALA A 60 0.23 -1.96 -0.23
CA ALA A 60 -0.79 -1.10 -0.80
C ALA A 60 -1.54 -0.40 0.32
N THR A 61 -2.13 0.73 0.01
CA THR A 61 -2.93 1.50 0.96
C THR A 61 -4.37 1.55 0.48
N VAL A 62 -5.31 1.41 1.42
CA VAL A 62 -6.74 1.58 1.15
C VAL A 62 -7.40 2.37 2.27
N CYS A 63 -8.46 3.11 1.95
CA CYS A 63 -9.29 3.78 2.93
C CYS A 63 -10.76 3.59 2.60
N HIS A 64 -11.61 3.56 3.64
CA HIS A 64 -13.06 3.42 3.49
C HIS A 64 -13.78 4.76 3.49
N SER A 65 -13.09 5.81 3.91
CA SER A 65 -13.58 7.19 3.97
C SER A 65 -12.40 8.13 3.75
N PRO A 66 -12.63 9.43 3.52
CA PRO A 66 -11.53 10.36 3.32
C PRO A 66 -10.52 10.33 4.45
N VAL A 67 -9.25 10.35 4.10
CA VAL A 67 -8.13 10.30 5.04
C VAL A 67 -7.09 11.36 4.65
N VAL A 68 -6.46 11.95 5.68
CA VAL A 68 -5.29 12.81 5.49
C VAL A 68 -4.11 12.13 6.13
N PHE A 69 -3.08 11.86 5.35
CA PHE A 69 -1.87 11.24 5.86
C PHE A 69 -0.62 11.88 5.27
N MET A 70 0.47 11.75 6.01
CA MET A 70 1.79 12.21 5.61
C MET A 70 2.64 11.01 5.23
N GLU A 71 3.41 11.15 4.17
CA GLU A 71 4.33 10.12 3.70
C GLU A 71 5.73 10.71 3.61
N VAL A 72 6.71 10.01 4.19
CA VAL A 72 8.12 10.37 4.11
C VAL A 72 8.85 9.23 3.44
N LYS A 73 9.64 9.55 2.42
CA LYS A 73 10.43 8.57 1.65
C LYS A 73 11.90 8.93 1.70
N GLN A 74 12.73 7.90 1.66
CA GLN A 74 14.15 8.10 1.44
C GLN A 74 14.37 8.64 0.03
N GLY A 75 14.94 9.82 -0.09
CA GLY A 75 15.23 10.45 -1.37
C GLY A 75 16.66 10.23 -1.84
N PRO A 76 17.00 10.80 -3.00
CA PRO A 76 16.11 11.47 -3.95
C PRO A 76 15.25 10.48 -4.77
N TYR A 77 14.17 11.01 -5.36
CA TYR A 77 13.36 10.23 -6.30
C TYR A 77 14.17 9.92 -7.56
N GLU A 78 14.05 8.69 -8.04
CA GLU A 78 14.66 8.24 -9.29
C GLU A 78 13.62 7.56 -10.17
N VAL A 79 13.77 7.66 -11.49
CA VAL A 79 12.84 7.03 -12.44
C VAL A 79 12.72 5.52 -12.22
N THR A 80 13.80 4.89 -11.78
CA THR A 80 13.83 3.45 -11.47
C THR A 80 12.92 3.05 -10.32
N ASP A 81 12.50 4.00 -9.48
CA ASP A 81 11.60 3.74 -8.37
C ASP A 81 10.20 3.31 -8.84
N ASP A 82 9.83 3.65 -10.09
CA ASP A 82 8.53 3.30 -10.67
C ASP A 82 8.46 1.85 -11.17
N LYS A 83 9.55 1.08 -11.10
CA LYS A 83 9.63 -0.28 -11.66
C LYS A 83 9.24 -1.38 -10.69
N GLY A 84 8.82 -1.04 -9.49
CA GLY A 84 8.49 -1.99 -8.44
C GLY A 84 7.01 -2.36 -8.35
N PHE A 85 6.26 -2.31 -9.45
CA PHE A 85 4.85 -2.66 -9.44
C PHE A 85 4.63 -4.16 -9.41
N ALA A 86 3.61 -4.59 -8.67
CA ALA A 86 3.24 -5.99 -8.57
C ALA A 86 2.62 -6.49 -9.88
N SER A 87 3.13 -7.57 -10.44
CA SER A 87 2.62 -8.16 -11.68
C SER A 87 1.18 -8.70 -11.54
N TRP A 88 0.79 -9.06 -10.32
CA TRP A 88 -0.54 -9.59 -10.01
C TRP A 88 -1.58 -8.49 -9.72
N SER A 89 -1.26 -7.24 -10.00
CA SER A 89 -2.17 -6.11 -9.79
C SER A 89 -2.41 -5.37 -11.12
N PRO A 90 -3.62 -4.78 -11.32
CA PRO A 90 -3.90 -4.03 -12.54
C PRO A 90 -3.16 -2.69 -12.54
N GLU A 91 -2.81 -2.23 -13.74
CA GLU A 91 -2.25 -0.90 -13.94
C GLU A 91 -3.29 0.18 -13.63
N GLU A 92 -2.83 1.36 -13.26
CA GLU A 92 -3.71 2.51 -13.11
C GLU A 92 -4.45 2.78 -14.42
N GLY A 93 -5.76 3.04 -14.32
CA GLY A 93 -6.62 3.26 -15.47
C GLY A 93 -7.17 1.99 -16.11
N ASN A 94 -6.77 0.80 -15.65
CA ASN A 94 -7.36 -0.45 -16.14
C ASN A 94 -8.81 -0.57 -15.67
N ASP A 95 -9.68 -1.16 -16.53
CA ASP A 95 -11.10 -1.34 -16.23
C ASP A 95 -11.37 -2.19 -14.97
N GLN A 96 -10.42 -3.02 -14.57
CA GLN A 96 -10.54 -3.88 -13.39
C GLN A 96 -10.13 -3.21 -12.09
N VAL A 97 -9.62 -1.98 -12.13
CA VAL A 97 -9.19 -1.28 -10.91
C VAL A 97 -10.31 -1.15 -9.87
N PRO A 98 -11.56 -0.77 -10.22
CA PRO A 98 -12.62 -0.70 -9.21
C PRO A 98 -12.87 -2.04 -8.51
N ASN A 99 -12.87 -3.14 -9.23
CA ASN A 99 -13.06 -4.48 -8.66
C ASN A 99 -11.87 -4.89 -7.79
N PHE A 100 -10.67 -4.59 -8.25
CA PHE A 100 -9.44 -4.89 -7.50
C PHE A 100 -9.39 -4.09 -6.20
N LEU A 101 -9.70 -2.80 -6.26
CA LEU A 101 -9.73 -1.95 -5.08
C LEU A 101 -10.78 -2.42 -4.06
N ALA A 102 -11.94 -2.85 -4.52
CA ALA A 102 -12.96 -3.44 -3.66
C ALA A 102 -12.44 -4.72 -2.96
N SER A 103 -11.67 -5.54 -3.67
CA SER A 103 -11.03 -6.73 -3.10
C SER A 103 -10.04 -6.35 -2.01
N LEU A 104 -9.21 -5.33 -2.24
CA LEU A 104 -8.25 -4.85 -1.23
C LEU A 104 -8.95 -4.36 0.04
N LYS A 105 -10.08 -3.68 -0.11
CA LYS A 105 -10.83 -3.16 1.04
C LYS A 105 -11.37 -4.28 1.93
N LYS A 106 -11.64 -5.45 1.37
CA LYS A 106 -12.21 -6.61 2.09
C LYS A 106 -11.19 -7.64 2.49
N ALA A 107 -9.98 -7.59 1.94
CA ALA A 107 -9.00 -8.67 2.10
C ALA A 107 -8.54 -8.82 3.55
N ALA A 108 -8.51 -10.04 4.03
CA ALA A 108 -7.97 -10.41 5.32
C ALA A 108 -6.66 -11.17 5.12
N VAL A 109 -5.88 -11.29 6.19
CA VAL A 109 -4.64 -12.07 6.18
C VAL A 109 -4.95 -13.49 5.71
N GLY A 110 -4.17 -13.97 4.76
CA GLY A 110 -4.34 -15.28 4.12
C GLY A 110 -5.10 -15.23 2.80
N ASP A 111 -5.83 -14.14 2.50
CA ASP A 111 -6.55 -14.02 1.23
C ASP A 111 -5.57 -13.72 0.09
N SER A 112 -5.88 -14.25 -1.10
CA SER A 112 -5.18 -13.84 -2.32
C SER A 112 -5.95 -12.71 -2.99
N VAL A 113 -5.24 -11.65 -3.37
CA VAL A 113 -5.81 -10.54 -4.15
C VAL A 113 -5.34 -10.57 -5.60
N ALA A 114 -4.60 -11.60 -6.00
CA ALA A 114 -4.01 -11.68 -7.33
C ALA A 114 -5.08 -11.48 -8.42
N PHE A 115 -4.75 -10.60 -9.33
CA PHE A 115 -5.62 -10.16 -10.43
C PHE A 115 -5.47 -11.09 -11.64
#